data_02445adb939ebe695871c45a60d65d2d
#
_entry.id   02445adb939ebe695871c45a60d65d2d
#
_cell.length_a   1.000
_cell.length_b   1.000
_cell.length_c   1.000
_cell.angle_alpha   90.00
_cell.angle_beta   90.00
_cell.angle_gamma   90.00
#
_symmetry.space_group_name_H-M   'P 1'
#
loop_
_entity.id
_entity.type
_entity.pdbx_description
1 polymer ?
#
loop_
_entity_poly.entity_id
_entity_poly.type
_entity_poly.pdbx_seq_one_letter_code
_entity_poly.pdbx_strand_id
1 'polypeptide(L)'
;MLAVTRFSKLLLLSGCLSVAGCACVTTSIDSELAEMVADVANLYAADARLSVWEVKVNETSDGWTIEGKTDRKEALDELNSRLHAKKMPVDVRVTVLPQDNAQIGDKPWALVNVSVATVKKEPRFAVAATTQALAGTPLRLLEFKAPFWRVQMPDGYIGWVHRLQIVRMSEQELSDWNASRRVVVTARSTTLTNENGTRSEEH
;
A
#
# COMPACT_ATOMS: atom_id res chain seq x y z
N MET A 1 7.18 70.33 56.04
CA MET A 1 5.79 69.96 55.67
C MET A 1 5.90 69.05 54.48
N LEU A 2 5.87 67.74 54.69
CA LEU A 2 5.96 66.77 53.62
C LEU A 2 4.62 66.03 53.56
N ALA A 3 3.99 66.09 52.40
CA ALA A 3 2.79 65.28 52.10
C ALA A 3 3.22 63.95 51.45
N VAL A 4 2.88 62.85 52.10
CA VAL A 4 3.12 61.46 51.58
C VAL A 4 1.90 61.02 50.81
N THR A 5 2.05 60.88 49.50
CA THR A 5 1.01 60.33 48.62
C THR A 5 1.20 58.81 48.50
N ARG A 6 0.23 58.04 48.98
CA ARG A 6 0.18 56.56 48.83
C ARG A 6 -0.29 56.21 47.44
N PHE A 7 0.58 55.55 46.67
CA PHE A 7 0.18 54.86 45.40
C PHE A 7 -0.44 53.51 45.75
N SER A 8 -1.71 53.38 45.41
CA SER A 8 -2.43 52.12 45.45
C SER A 8 -2.07 51.27 44.23
N LYS A 9 -1.47 50.12 44.46
CA LYS A 9 -1.20 49.14 43.39
C LYS A 9 -2.51 48.44 43.04
N LEU A 10 -3.07 48.79 41.88
CA LEU A 10 -4.16 48.05 41.24
C LEU A 10 -3.55 46.77 40.63
N LEU A 11 -3.86 45.62 41.20
CA LEU A 11 -3.54 44.30 40.65
C LEU A 11 -4.49 44.04 39.49
N LEU A 12 -4.01 44.18 38.25
CA LEU A 12 -4.66 43.63 37.07
C LEU A 12 -4.41 42.12 37.06
N LEU A 13 -5.38 41.32 37.52
CA LEU A 13 -5.48 39.91 37.17
C LEU A 13 -5.86 39.82 35.68
N SER A 14 -4.84 39.73 34.83
CA SER A 14 -5.04 39.29 33.46
C SER A 14 -5.36 37.78 33.49
N GLY A 15 -6.64 37.46 33.23
CA GLY A 15 -7.09 36.10 33.10
C GLY A 15 -6.43 35.43 31.90
N CYS A 16 -5.45 34.59 32.19
CA CYS A 16 -4.97 33.60 31.22
C CYS A 16 -5.92 32.39 31.27
N LEU A 17 -7.07 32.53 30.61
CA LEU A 17 -8.01 31.43 30.42
C LEU A 17 -7.90 30.95 28.99
N SER A 18 -7.73 29.65 28.84
CA SER A 18 -8.12 28.86 27.67
C SER A 18 -7.16 28.80 26.49
N VAL A 19 -5.96 28.26 26.66
CA VAL A 19 -5.25 27.56 25.56
C VAL A 19 -5.00 26.08 25.90
N ALA A 20 -5.14 25.68 27.16
CA ALA A 20 -4.92 24.29 27.58
C ALA A 20 -6.02 23.29 27.13
N GLY A 21 -7.22 23.77 26.78
CA GLY A 21 -8.33 22.92 26.36
C GLY A 21 -8.22 22.40 24.93
N CYS A 22 -7.57 23.16 24.04
CA CYS A 22 -7.49 22.79 22.62
C CYS A 22 -6.45 21.69 22.36
N ALA A 23 -5.33 21.70 23.07
CA ALA A 23 -4.28 20.70 22.92
C ALA A 23 -4.69 19.30 23.43
N CYS A 24 -5.50 19.25 24.50
CA CYS A 24 -6.03 17.99 25.01
C CYS A 24 -7.07 17.35 24.07
N VAL A 25 -7.85 18.17 23.36
CA VAL A 25 -8.88 17.65 22.43
C VAL A 25 -8.23 17.10 21.15
N THR A 26 -7.22 17.78 20.61
CA THR A 26 -6.49 17.30 19.44
C THR A 26 -5.74 15.99 19.71
N THR A 27 -5.09 15.88 20.87
CA THR A 27 -4.37 14.66 21.26
C THR A 27 -5.32 13.45 21.40
N SER A 28 -6.55 13.67 21.89
CA SER A 28 -7.54 12.60 22.01
C SER A 28 -8.08 12.14 20.66
N ILE A 29 -8.30 13.06 19.71
CA ILE A 29 -8.79 12.72 18.37
C ILE A 29 -7.73 11.97 17.56
N ASP A 30 -6.48 12.40 17.63
CA ASP A 30 -5.36 11.71 16.97
C ASP A 30 -5.24 10.27 17.46
N SER A 31 -5.23 10.09 18.78
CA SER A 31 -5.16 8.77 19.40
C SER A 31 -6.34 7.87 18.99
N GLU A 32 -7.55 8.41 18.96
CA GLU A 32 -8.75 7.67 18.56
C GLU A 32 -8.74 7.27 17.09
N LEU A 33 -8.31 8.17 16.20
CA LEU A 33 -8.17 7.88 14.78
C LEU A 33 -7.08 6.85 14.52
N ALA A 34 -5.92 6.98 15.17
CA ALA A 34 -4.82 6.03 15.03
C ALA A 34 -5.22 4.63 15.51
N GLU A 35 -5.93 4.53 16.63
CA GLU A 35 -6.45 3.26 17.14
C GLU A 35 -7.46 2.64 16.17
N MET A 36 -8.40 3.44 15.64
CA MET A 36 -9.39 2.96 14.67
C MET A 36 -8.73 2.41 13.40
N VAL A 37 -7.73 3.12 12.86
CA VAL A 37 -6.97 2.69 11.68
C VAL A 37 -6.20 1.39 11.97
N ALA A 38 -5.61 1.28 13.16
CA ALA A 38 -4.89 0.07 13.59
C ALA A 38 -5.83 -1.12 13.79
N ASP A 39 -7.00 -0.92 14.39
CA ASP A 39 -7.99 -1.97 14.57
C ASP A 39 -8.49 -2.53 13.25
N VAL A 40 -8.81 -1.66 12.30
CA VAL A 40 -9.21 -2.07 10.94
C VAL A 40 -8.08 -2.83 10.24
N ALA A 41 -6.84 -2.37 10.37
CA ALA A 41 -5.67 -3.08 9.86
C ALA A 41 -5.57 -4.50 10.43
N ASN A 42 -5.73 -4.66 11.73
CA ASN A 42 -5.67 -5.96 12.41
C ASN A 42 -6.79 -6.92 11.98
N LEU A 43 -7.97 -6.39 11.65
CA LEU A 43 -9.10 -7.22 11.20
C LEU A 43 -8.97 -7.68 9.75
N TYR A 44 -8.48 -6.81 8.85
CA TYR A 44 -8.55 -7.04 7.40
C TYR A 44 -7.18 -7.22 6.73
N ALA A 45 -6.12 -6.76 7.35
CA ALA A 45 -4.78 -6.70 6.76
C ALA A 45 -3.67 -7.09 7.76
N ALA A 46 -3.95 -8.05 8.64
CA ALA A 46 -3.03 -8.48 9.70
C ALA A 46 -1.69 -9.02 9.17
N ASP A 47 -1.68 -9.66 8.00
CA ASP A 47 -0.45 -10.15 7.38
C ASP A 47 0.00 -9.22 6.23
N ALA A 48 1.03 -8.42 6.51
CA ALA A 48 1.62 -7.50 5.55
C ALA A 48 2.28 -8.17 4.32
N ARG A 49 2.38 -9.50 4.31
CA ARG A 49 2.86 -10.27 3.14
C ARG A 49 1.72 -10.56 2.16
N LEU A 50 0.48 -10.61 2.64
CA LEU A 50 -0.72 -11.01 1.90
C LEU A 50 -1.67 -9.86 1.64
N SER A 51 -1.39 -8.68 2.19
CA SER A 51 -2.23 -7.49 2.06
C SER A 51 -1.41 -6.20 2.08
N VAL A 52 -1.94 -5.18 1.44
CA VAL A 52 -1.40 -3.82 1.48
C VAL A 52 -2.26 -2.99 2.43
N TRP A 53 -1.64 -2.48 3.49
CA TRP A 53 -2.23 -1.48 4.36
C TRP A 53 -1.19 -0.41 4.66
N GLU A 54 -1.16 0.62 3.81
CA GLU A 54 -0.25 1.77 3.93
C GLU A 54 -1.08 3.02 4.25
N VAL A 55 -1.90 2.94 5.31
CA VAL A 55 -2.83 3.99 5.71
C VAL A 55 -2.29 4.72 6.93
N LYS A 56 -2.32 6.05 6.88
CA LYS A 56 -1.81 6.94 7.93
C LYS A 56 -2.80 8.05 8.23
N VAL A 57 -2.80 8.47 9.48
CA VAL A 57 -3.51 9.65 9.95
C VAL A 57 -2.55 10.83 9.96
N ASN A 58 -2.96 11.95 9.39
CA ASN A 58 -2.19 13.18 9.38
C ASN A 58 -3.05 14.35 9.86
N GLU A 59 -2.47 15.21 10.69
CA GLU A 59 -3.06 16.50 11.02
C GLU A 59 -2.67 17.53 9.96
N THR A 60 -3.63 18.31 9.50
CA THR A 60 -3.45 19.38 8.53
C THR A 60 -4.01 20.70 9.08
N SER A 61 -3.75 21.83 8.41
CA SER A 61 -4.35 23.12 8.77
C SER A 61 -5.88 23.11 8.77
N ASP A 62 -6.49 22.23 7.97
CA ASP A 62 -7.94 22.17 7.73
C ASP A 62 -8.63 21.04 8.52
N GLY A 63 -7.86 20.33 9.37
CA GLY A 63 -8.35 19.21 10.18
C GLY A 63 -7.57 17.92 9.99
N TRP A 64 -8.25 16.79 10.13
CA TRP A 64 -7.64 15.46 10.04
C TRP A 64 -7.83 14.84 8.67
N THR A 65 -6.79 14.20 8.16
CA THR A 65 -6.80 13.46 6.89
C THR A 65 -6.30 12.04 7.13
N ILE A 66 -7.00 11.07 6.56
CA ILE A 66 -6.54 9.67 6.46
C ILE A 66 -6.15 9.41 5.02
N GLU A 67 -4.88 9.13 4.79
CA GLU A 67 -4.36 8.92 3.44
C GLU A 67 -3.52 7.66 3.31
N GLY A 68 -3.42 7.14 2.09
CA GLY A 68 -2.60 5.98 1.82
C GLY A 68 -3.16 5.05 0.76
N LYS A 69 -2.85 3.75 0.93
CA LYS A 69 -3.24 2.71 -0.03
C LYS A 69 -3.62 1.42 0.70
N THR A 70 -4.59 0.70 0.12
CA THR A 70 -4.96 -0.65 0.54
C THR A 70 -5.38 -1.49 -0.67
N ASP A 71 -5.17 -2.80 -0.64
CA ASP A 71 -5.78 -3.76 -1.57
C ASP A 71 -7.08 -4.36 -1.03
N ARG A 72 -7.48 -3.93 0.18
CA ARG A 72 -8.67 -4.40 0.90
C ARG A 72 -9.77 -3.33 0.88
N LYS A 73 -10.64 -3.41 -0.11
CA LYS A 73 -11.77 -2.48 -0.21
C LYS A 73 -12.68 -2.57 1.02
N GLU A 74 -12.90 -3.78 1.52
CA GLU A 74 -13.74 -4.05 2.69
C GLU A 74 -13.20 -3.34 3.95
N ALA A 75 -11.88 -3.26 4.09
CA ALA A 75 -11.25 -2.53 5.19
C ALA A 75 -11.52 -1.02 5.10
N LEU A 76 -11.47 -0.45 3.90
CA LEU A 76 -11.80 0.96 3.70
C LEU A 76 -13.28 1.24 3.95
N ASP A 77 -14.17 0.36 3.52
CA ASP A 77 -15.61 0.47 3.75
C ASP A 77 -15.93 0.43 5.26
N GLU A 78 -15.29 -0.48 6.02
CA GLU A 78 -15.41 -0.56 7.47
C GLU A 78 -14.86 0.70 8.16
N LEU A 79 -13.69 1.19 7.76
CA LEU A 79 -13.12 2.43 8.29
C LEU A 79 -14.09 3.61 8.11
N ASN A 80 -14.62 3.77 6.92
CA ASN A 80 -15.60 4.82 6.62
C ASN A 80 -16.86 4.68 7.47
N SER A 81 -17.36 3.46 7.67
CA SER A 81 -18.53 3.19 8.51
C SER A 81 -18.31 3.61 9.96
N ARG A 82 -17.13 3.32 10.52
CA ARG A 82 -16.76 3.72 11.89
C ARG A 82 -16.63 5.23 12.03
N LEU A 83 -15.99 5.90 11.07
CA LEU A 83 -15.85 7.35 11.04
C LEU A 83 -17.23 8.04 11.01
N HIS A 84 -18.13 7.53 10.16
CA HIS A 84 -19.52 8.01 10.09
C HIS A 84 -20.30 7.83 11.37
N ALA A 85 -20.20 6.65 11.99
CA ALA A 85 -20.89 6.34 13.24
C ALA A 85 -20.46 7.28 14.37
N LYS A 86 -19.19 7.65 14.40
CA LYS A 86 -18.64 8.58 15.41
C LYS A 86 -18.76 10.06 14.98
N LYS A 87 -19.29 10.35 13.78
CA LYS A 87 -19.42 11.70 13.23
C LYS A 87 -18.11 12.48 13.24
N MET A 88 -17.00 11.79 12.95
CA MET A 88 -15.67 12.41 12.91
C MET A 88 -15.47 13.16 11.58
N PRO A 89 -15.13 14.46 11.62
CA PRO A 89 -14.88 15.25 10.41
C PRO A 89 -13.45 14.97 9.91
N VAL A 90 -13.30 13.90 9.11
CA VAL A 90 -12.01 13.44 8.58
C VAL A 90 -12.12 13.30 7.07
N ASP A 91 -11.13 13.84 6.35
CA ASP A 91 -11.00 13.65 4.91
C ASP A 91 -10.26 12.34 4.62
N VAL A 92 -10.90 11.42 3.88
CA VAL A 92 -10.35 10.09 3.60
C VAL A 92 -9.88 10.02 2.15
N ARG A 93 -8.56 9.93 1.96
CA ARG A 93 -7.85 9.88 0.67
C ARG A 93 -7.11 8.57 0.50
N VAL A 94 -7.78 7.45 0.72
CA VAL A 94 -7.17 6.12 0.59
C VAL A 94 -7.44 5.55 -0.80
N THR A 95 -6.38 5.20 -1.51
CA THR A 95 -6.47 4.57 -2.83
C THR A 95 -6.61 3.06 -2.67
N VAL A 96 -7.60 2.48 -3.34
CA VAL A 96 -7.76 1.01 -3.42
C VAL A 96 -6.96 0.46 -4.58
N LEU A 97 -6.19 -0.60 -4.32
CA LEU A 97 -5.40 -1.33 -5.32
C LEU A 97 -6.19 -2.56 -5.84
N PRO A 98 -6.05 -2.96 -7.11
CA PRO A 98 -5.22 -2.34 -8.15
C PRO A 98 -5.65 -0.92 -8.47
N GLN A 99 -4.67 -0.07 -8.71
CA GLN A 99 -4.96 1.30 -9.11
C GLN A 99 -5.55 1.31 -10.52
N ASP A 100 -6.77 1.80 -10.68
CA ASP A 100 -7.35 2.03 -12.00
C ASP A 100 -6.71 3.28 -12.62
N ASN A 101 -5.63 3.06 -13.35
CA ASN A 101 -4.91 4.13 -14.02
C ASN A 101 -4.34 3.65 -15.37
N ALA A 102 -3.91 4.61 -16.19
CA ALA A 102 -3.34 4.35 -17.51
C ALA A 102 -2.06 3.48 -17.49
N GLN A 103 -1.43 3.29 -16.34
CA GLN A 103 -0.24 2.43 -16.22
C GLN A 103 -0.61 0.95 -16.20
N ILE A 104 -1.70 0.58 -15.55
CA ILE A 104 -2.23 -0.79 -15.57
C ILE A 104 -3.04 -0.99 -16.85
N GLY A 105 -3.98 -0.07 -17.17
CA GLY A 105 -4.78 -0.08 -18.39
C GLY A 105 -5.44 -1.44 -18.64
N ASP A 106 -5.38 -1.88 -19.89
CA ASP A 106 -5.97 -3.13 -20.38
C ASP A 106 -5.16 -4.41 -20.05
N LYS A 107 -3.99 -4.27 -19.41
CA LYS A 107 -3.09 -5.38 -19.06
C LYS A 107 -2.85 -5.46 -17.54
N PRO A 108 -3.87 -5.89 -16.77
CA PRO A 108 -3.81 -5.99 -15.31
C PRO A 108 -3.03 -7.20 -14.80
N TRP A 109 -2.58 -8.07 -15.68
CA TRP A 109 -1.80 -9.26 -15.38
C TRP A 109 -0.39 -9.17 -15.92
N ALA A 110 0.46 -10.05 -15.43
CA ALA A 110 1.78 -10.28 -15.99
C ALA A 110 2.18 -11.75 -15.84
N LEU A 111 3.14 -12.17 -16.64
CA LEU A 111 3.77 -13.49 -16.56
C LEU A 111 5.26 -13.30 -16.31
N VAL A 112 5.83 -14.11 -15.44
CA VAL A 112 7.29 -14.15 -15.23
C VAL A 112 7.95 -14.70 -16.51
N ASN A 113 8.87 -13.91 -17.09
CA ASN A 113 9.54 -14.24 -18.36
C ASN A 113 11.03 -14.57 -18.20
N VAL A 114 11.50 -14.70 -16.97
CA VAL A 114 12.86 -15.16 -16.64
C VAL A 114 12.76 -16.47 -15.84
N SER A 115 13.83 -17.24 -15.76
CA SER A 115 13.83 -18.52 -15.02
C SER A 115 13.33 -18.35 -13.59
N VAL A 116 13.82 -17.29 -12.92
CA VAL A 116 13.45 -16.94 -11.55
C VAL A 116 13.39 -15.42 -11.40
N ALA A 117 12.21 -14.89 -11.15
CA ALA A 117 12.03 -13.48 -10.80
C ALA A 117 12.18 -13.28 -9.30
N THR A 118 12.93 -12.23 -8.92
CA THR A 118 13.12 -11.85 -7.53
C THR A 118 11.97 -10.96 -7.08
N VAL A 119 11.25 -11.36 -6.04
CA VAL A 119 10.20 -10.59 -5.39
C VAL A 119 10.79 -9.89 -4.16
N LYS A 120 10.63 -8.58 -4.07
CA LYS A 120 11.22 -7.71 -3.04
C LYS A 120 10.15 -7.08 -2.16
N LYS A 121 10.53 -6.72 -0.93
CA LYS A 121 9.63 -5.99 -0.02
C LYS A 121 9.37 -4.55 -0.48
N GLU A 122 10.37 -3.93 -1.11
CA GLU A 122 10.34 -2.51 -1.51
C GLU A 122 10.80 -2.34 -2.96
N PRO A 123 10.34 -1.29 -3.66
CA PRO A 123 10.72 -1.02 -5.05
C PRO A 123 12.12 -0.40 -5.16
N ARG A 124 13.14 -1.12 -4.70
CA ARG A 124 14.55 -0.70 -4.70
C ARG A 124 15.47 -1.86 -5.03
N PHE A 125 16.59 -1.57 -5.71
CA PHE A 125 17.57 -2.60 -6.07
C PHE A 125 18.30 -3.17 -4.85
N ALA A 126 18.69 -2.32 -3.90
CA ALA A 126 19.49 -2.69 -2.74
C ALA A 126 18.67 -3.24 -1.56
N VAL A 127 17.57 -3.95 -1.85
CA VAL A 127 16.72 -4.61 -0.84
C VAL A 127 16.77 -6.11 -1.06
N ALA A 128 16.84 -6.87 0.03
CA ALA A 128 16.83 -8.32 -0.02
C ALA A 128 15.55 -8.85 -0.69
N ALA A 129 15.67 -9.99 -1.36
CA ALA A 129 14.53 -10.76 -1.82
C ALA A 129 13.72 -11.27 -0.63
N THR A 130 12.41 -11.23 -0.74
CA THR A 130 11.50 -11.85 0.24
C THR A 130 11.04 -13.22 -0.21
N THR A 131 10.85 -13.38 -1.53
CA THR A 131 10.51 -14.65 -2.17
C THR A 131 10.91 -14.60 -3.64
N GLN A 132 10.58 -15.65 -4.38
CA GLN A 132 10.87 -15.81 -5.79
C GLN A 132 9.65 -16.33 -6.53
N ALA A 133 9.52 -15.94 -7.80
CA ALA A 133 8.50 -16.45 -8.73
C ALA A 133 9.20 -17.12 -9.91
N LEU A 134 8.81 -18.35 -10.23
CA LEU A 134 9.38 -19.12 -11.32
C LEU A 134 8.81 -18.67 -12.68
N ALA A 135 9.54 -18.96 -13.75
CA ALA A 135 9.10 -18.73 -15.12
C ALA A 135 7.66 -19.26 -15.34
N GLY A 136 6.84 -18.45 -16.01
CA GLY A 136 5.45 -18.79 -16.27
C GLY A 136 4.49 -18.59 -15.09
N THR A 137 4.94 -18.07 -13.94
CA THR A 137 4.04 -17.73 -12.84
C THR A 137 3.21 -16.50 -13.21
N PRO A 138 1.86 -16.60 -13.18
CA PRO A 138 1.00 -15.43 -13.39
C PRO A 138 1.01 -14.52 -12.17
N LEU A 139 1.02 -13.23 -12.41
CA LEU A 139 1.07 -12.19 -11.38
C LEU A 139 -0.06 -11.18 -11.64
N ARG A 140 -0.79 -10.79 -10.61
CA ARG A 140 -1.73 -9.68 -10.69
C ARG A 140 -0.99 -8.38 -10.42
N LEU A 141 -1.12 -7.39 -11.30
CA LEU A 141 -0.50 -6.08 -11.14
C LEU A 141 -1.36 -5.21 -10.22
N LEU A 142 -0.76 -4.61 -9.20
CA LEU A 142 -1.44 -3.75 -8.23
C LEU A 142 -1.12 -2.26 -8.44
N GLU A 143 0.16 -1.93 -8.62
CA GLU A 143 0.62 -0.57 -8.90
C GLU A 143 2.02 -0.58 -9.54
N PHE A 144 2.37 0.54 -10.18
CA PHE A 144 3.71 0.73 -10.75
C PHE A 144 4.46 1.86 -10.06
N LYS A 145 5.69 1.55 -9.62
CA LYS A 145 6.67 2.54 -9.16
C LYS A 145 7.98 2.27 -9.86
N ALA A 146 8.25 3.03 -10.90
CA ALA A 146 9.37 2.80 -11.82
C ALA A 146 10.69 2.51 -11.09
N PRO A 147 11.44 1.46 -11.47
CA PRO A 147 11.14 0.50 -12.52
C PRO A 147 10.44 -0.80 -12.05
N PHE A 148 9.75 -0.78 -10.92
CA PHE A 148 9.15 -1.94 -10.28
C PHE A 148 7.63 -1.94 -10.36
N TRP A 149 7.06 -3.14 -10.47
CA TRP A 149 5.64 -3.43 -10.30
C TRP A 149 5.39 -4.05 -8.92
N ARG A 150 4.41 -3.53 -8.17
CA ARG A 150 3.83 -4.28 -7.06
C ARG A 150 2.89 -5.32 -7.64
N VAL A 151 3.09 -6.54 -7.25
CA VAL A 151 2.36 -7.69 -7.79
C VAL A 151 1.81 -8.56 -6.66
N GLN A 152 0.72 -9.26 -6.96
CA GLN A 152 0.20 -10.34 -6.12
C GLN A 152 0.42 -11.66 -6.84
N MET A 153 1.04 -12.59 -6.15
CA MET A 153 1.31 -13.95 -6.61
C MET A 153 0.07 -14.87 -6.41
N PRO A 154 0.02 -16.05 -7.05
CA PRO A 154 -1.11 -16.99 -6.93
C PRO A 154 -1.36 -17.49 -5.50
N ASP A 155 -0.33 -17.52 -4.65
CA ASP A 155 -0.40 -17.87 -3.23
C ASP A 155 -0.87 -16.69 -2.33
N GLY A 156 -1.19 -15.55 -2.96
CA GLY A 156 -1.61 -14.31 -2.28
C GLY A 156 -0.45 -13.42 -1.86
N TYR A 157 0.81 -13.87 -1.95
CA TYR A 157 1.96 -13.07 -1.53
C TYR A 157 2.11 -11.79 -2.36
N ILE A 158 2.34 -10.66 -1.71
CA ILE A 158 2.48 -9.35 -2.35
C ILE A 158 3.92 -8.86 -2.23
N GLY A 159 4.47 -8.37 -3.34
CA GLY A 159 5.80 -7.78 -3.35
C GLY A 159 6.11 -7.04 -4.66
N TRP A 160 7.36 -6.65 -4.82
CA TRP A 160 7.82 -5.84 -5.93
C TRP A 160 8.73 -6.62 -6.86
N VAL A 161 8.41 -6.63 -8.15
CA VAL A 161 9.16 -7.29 -9.22
C VAL A 161 9.65 -6.25 -10.22
N HIS A 162 10.89 -6.39 -10.69
CA HIS A 162 11.43 -5.49 -11.69
C HIS A 162 10.73 -5.72 -13.05
N ARG A 163 10.39 -4.63 -13.74
CA ARG A 163 9.62 -4.66 -15.00
C ARG A 163 10.21 -5.56 -16.10
N LEU A 164 11.53 -5.74 -16.12
CA LEU A 164 12.20 -6.59 -17.11
C LEU A 164 12.10 -8.11 -16.82
N GLN A 165 11.59 -8.49 -15.66
CA GLN A 165 11.41 -9.89 -15.27
C GLN A 165 10.00 -10.41 -15.57
N ILE A 166 9.14 -9.57 -16.15
CA ILE A 166 7.74 -9.90 -16.42
C ILE A 166 7.30 -9.36 -17.78
N VAL A 167 6.34 -10.04 -18.39
CA VAL A 167 5.60 -9.58 -19.57
C VAL A 167 4.16 -9.32 -19.16
N ARG A 168 3.64 -8.11 -19.45
CA ARG A 168 2.27 -7.74 -19.12
C ARG A 168 1.28 -8.42 -20.07
N MET A 169 0.13 -8.81 -19.51
CA MET A 169 -0.91 -9.55 -20.21
C MET A 169 -2.30 -8.96 -19.92
N SER A 170 -3.18 -9.04 -20.92
CA SER A 170 -4.60 -8.83 -20.72
C SER A 170 -5.23 -10.08 -20.05
N GLU A 171 -6.48 -9.97 -19.64
CA GLU A 171 -7.23 -11.13 -19.11
C GLU A 171 -7.37 -12.24 -20.15
N GLN A 172 -7.56 -11.89 -21.43
CA GLN A 172 -7.66 -12.86 -22.51
C GLN A 172 -6.33 -13.59 -22.74
N GLU A 173 -5.22 -12.85 -22.81
CA GLU A 173 -3.88 -13.44 -22.96
C GLU A 173 -3.54 -14.38 -21.78
N LEU A 174 -3.94 -14.02 -20.56
CA LEU A 174 -3.78 -14.91 -19.39
C LEU A 174 -4.67 -16.15 -19.49
N SER A 175 -5.91 -16.00 -19.95
CA SER A 175 -6.83 -17.12 -20.16
C SER A 175 -6.26 -18.11 -21.19
N ASP A 176 -5.76 -17.60 -22.31
CA ASP A 176 -5.14 -18.40 -23.37
C ASP A 176 -3.87 -19.09 -22.86
N TRP A 177 -3.04 -18.39 -22.07
CA TRP A 177 -1.91 -18.99 -21.39
C TRP A 177 -2.33 -20.13 -20.47
N ASN A 178 -3.37 -19.95 -19.67
CA ASN A 178 -3.86 -20.98 -18.75
C ASN A 178 -4.43 -22.21 -19.47
N ALA A 179 -5.01 -22.01 -20.65
CA ALA A 179 -5.55 -23.09 -21.50
C ALA A 179 -4.46 -23.78 -22.34
N SER A 180 -3.27 -23.19 -22.46
CA SER A 180 -2.18 -23.73 -23.29
C SER A 180 -1.63 -25.05 -22.74
N ARG A 181 -1.12 -25.89 -23.64
CA ARG A 181 -0.42 -27.12 -23.27
C ARG A 181 0.89 -26.77 -22.58
N ARG A 182 1.15 -27.41 -21.45
CA ARG A 182 2.37 -27.21 -20.68
C ARG A 182 3.17 -28.51 -20.63
N VAL A 183 4.48 -28.35 -20.57
CA VAL A 183 5.42 -29.44 -20.34
C VAL A 183 6.17 -29.16 -19.03
N VAL A 184 6.47 -30.21 -18.30
CA VAL A 184 7.30 -30.13 -17.09
C VAL A 184 8.64 -30.80 -17.40
N VAL A 185 9.72 -30.06 -17.18
CA VAL A 185 11.06 -30.62 -17.30
C VAL A 185 11.35 -31.43 -16.03
N THR A 186 11.50 -32.76 -16.18
CA THR A 186 11.79 -33.67 -15.06
C THR A 186 13.28 -34.04 -15.02
N ALA A 187 14.03 -33.78 -16.08
CA ALA A 187 15.47 -34.00 -16.12
C ALA A 187 16.25 -32.91 -15.37
N ARG A 188 17.43 -33.23 -14.84
CA ARG A 188 18.30 -32.26 -14.18
C ARG A 188 18.75 -31.11 -15.10
N SER A 189 18.90 -31.40 -16.37
CA SER A 189 19.15 -30.43 -17.44
C SER A 189 18.57 -30.96 -18.75
N THR A 190 18.09 -30.03 -19.60
CA THR A 190 17.60 -30.37 -20.94
C THR A 190 17.79 -29.15 -21.84
N THR A 191 17.80 -29.41 -23.15
CA THR A 191 17.79 -28.34 -24.13
C THR A 191 16.35 -28.17 -24.64
N LEU A 192 15.81 -27.00 -24.55
CA LEU A 192 14.54 -26.66 -25.15
C LEU A 192 14.79 -26.20 -26.60
N THR A 193 14.02 -26.78 -27.53
CA THR A 193 14.03 -26.35 -28.92
C THR A 193 12.64 -25.91 -29.33
N ASN A 194 12.56 -24.90 -30.19
CA ASN A 194 11.30 -24.52 -30.81
C ASN A 194 10.89 -25.54 -31.89
N GLU A 195 9.70 -25.36 -32.49
CA GLU A 195 9.18 -26.23 -33.55
C GLU A 195 10.11 -26.38 -34.77
N ASN A 196 10.98 -25.39 -35.00
CA ASN A 196 11.97 -25.39 -36.09
C ASN A 196 13.30 -26.05 -35.70
N GLY A 197 13.41 -26.63 -34.51
CA GLY A 197 14.63 -27.26 -34.01
C GLY A 197 15.69 -26.27 -33.52
N THR A 198 15.38 -24.97 -33.48
CA THR A 198 16.31 -23.96 -32.95
C THR A 198 16.31 -24.00 -31.43
N ARG A 199 17.48 -24.01 -30.82
CA ARG A 199 17.65 -23.97 -29.39
C ARG A 199 17.00 -22.71 -28.80
N SER A 200 16.18 -22.87 -27.78
CA SER A 200 15.71 -21.74 -26.99
C SER A 200 16.85 -21.27 -26.10
N GLU A 201 17.29 -20.03 -26.27
CA GLU A 201 18.26 -19.44 -25.35
C GLU A 201 17.50 -18.80 -24.20
N GLU A 202 17.85 -19.20 -22.96
CA GLU A 202 17.43 -18.47 -21.77
C GLU A 202 18.25 -17.17 -21.69
N HIS A 203 17.57 -16.06 -21.65
CA HIS A 203 18.15 -14.76 -21.36
C HIS A 203 17.82 -14.29 -19.95
#